data_c5e9d1b7b0fa68b7940c6cbd7a328e6f
#
_entry.id   c5e9d1b7b0fa68b7940c6cbd7a328e6f
#
_cell.length_a   1.000
_cell.length_b   1.000
_cell.length_c   1.000
_cell.angle_alpha   90.00
_cell.angle_beta   90.00
_cell.angle_gamma   90.00
#
_symmetry.space_group_name_H-M   'P 1'
#
loop_
_entity.id
_entity.type
_entity.pdbx_description
1 polymer ?
#
loop_
_entity_poly.entity_id
_entity_poly.type
_entity_poly.pdbx_seq_one_letter_code
_entity_poly.pdbx_strand_id
1 'polypeptide(L)'
;MAGPTREFWQQRFVANETPWDRGAASPQFATWLASGALAPCRILVPGCGGGHEVVALARAGFAVTALDYVPAAIALTRERLIEANTRATLVQADALEWQAAAPFDAIYEQTCLCALHPDHWRAYVDRLDAWLAPGGRLYALWMQVIRAGAAEGLVEGPPYHCDMNAMRALFPSSRWEWPPPPYTRVPHPRGWEELAVVLAHRSPAVAST
;
A
#
# COMPACT_ATOMS: atom_id res chain seq x y z
N MET A 1 -16.54 -5.16 -14.99
CA MET A 1 -15.60 -4.46 -14.10
C MET A 1 -14.24 -4.49 -14.76
N ALA A 2 -13.54 -3.37 -14.79
CA ALA A 2 -12.19 -3.31 -15.35
C ALA A 2 -11.18 -3.83 -14.31
N GLY A 3 -10.20 -4.63 -14.76
CA GLY A 3 -9.10 -5.12 -13.95
C GLY A 3 -9.27 -6.54 -13.37
N PRO A 4 -8.28 -7.01 -12.61
CA PRO A 4 -8.27 -8.35 -12.03
C PRO A 4 -9.31 -8.51 -10.93
N THR A 5 -9.96 -9.68 -10.91
CA THR A 5 -10.97 -10.02 -9.90
C THR A 5 -10.35 -10.62 -8.63
N ARG A 6 -11.15 -10.78 -7.57
CA ARG A 6 -10.73 -11.51 -6.37
C ARG A 6 -10.30 -12.94 -6.69
N GLU A 7 -11.01 -13.61 -7.59
CA GLU A 7 -10.73 -14.98 -8.02
C GLU A 7 -9.38 -15.09 -8.74
N PHE A 8 -9.03 -14.10 -9.56
CA PHE A 8 -7.71 -14.00 -10.21
C PHE A 8 -6.59 -13.99 -9.17
N TRP A 9 -6.69 -13.16 -8.13
CA TRP A 9 -5.70 -13.12 -7.05
C TRP A 9 -5.71 -14.37 -6.18
N GLN A 10 -6.91 -14.89 -5.84
CA GLN A 10 -7.04 -16.12 -5.06
C GLN A 10 -6.30 -17.29 -5.71
N GLN A 11 -6.47 -17.47 -7.01
CA GLN A 11 -5.80 -18.54 -7.76
C GLN A 11 -4.28 -18.41 -7.70
N ARG A 12 -3.73 -17.19 -7.82
CA ARG A 12 -2.28 -16.94 -7.74
C ARG A 12 -1.71 -17.26 -6.36
N PHE A 13 -2.38 -16.86 -5.30
CA PHE A 13 -1.95 -17.22 -3.94
C PHE A 13 -2.02 -18.72 -3.70
N VAL A 14 -3.09 -19.41 -4.12
CA VAL A 14 -3.23 -20.86 -3.99
C VAL A 14 -2.18 -21.61 -4.81
N ALA A 15 -1.86 -21.14 -6.02
CA ALA A 15 -0.84 -21.74 -6.88
C ALA A 15 0.60 -21.36 -6.46
N ASN A 16 0.78 -20.49 -5.46
CA ASN A 16 2.08 -19.90 -5.09
C ASN A 16 2.75 -19.17 -6.26
N GLU A 17 1.95 -18.57 -7.14
CA GLU A 17 2.38 -17.76 -8.29
C GLU A 17 2.34 -16.28 -7.97
N THR A 18 3.14 -15.85 -7.00
CA THR A 18 3.20 -14.48 -6.49
C THR A 18 4.51 -13.78 -6.89
N PRO A 19 4.73 -13.48 -8.18
CA PRO A 19 6.01 -12.96 -8.68
C PRO A 19 6.35 -11.55 -8.16
N TRP A 20 5.44 -10.88 -7.50
CA TRP A 20 5.65 -9.60 -6.81
C TRP A 20 6.21 -9.78 -5.39
N ASP A 21 6.08 -10.99 -4.81
CA ASP A 21 6.57 -11.29 -3.46
C ASP A 21 8.11 -11.31 -3.46
N ARG A 22 8.71 -10.54 -2.56
CA ARG A 22 10.16 -10.44 -2.38
C ARG A 22 10.72 -11.52 -1.47
N GLY A 23 9.87 -12.31 -0.82
CA GLY A 23 10.27 -13.24 0.24
C GLY A 23 10.63 -12.55 1.56
N ALA A 24 10.57 -11.22 1.62
CA ALA A 24 10.88 -10.40 2.80
C ALA A 24 10.21 -9.03 2.67
N ALA A 25 10.17 -8.27 3.77
CA ALA A 25 9.75 -6.88 3.74
C ALA A 25 10.69 -6.02 2.87
N SER A 26 10.14 -4.96 2.27
CA SER A 26 10.90 -4.05 1.43
C SER A 26 12.13 -3.47 2.17
N PRO A 27 13.31 -3.35 1.52
CA PRO A 27 14.46 -2.70 2.13
C PRO A 27 14.19 -1.23 2.51
N GLN A 28 13.27 -0.56 1.81
CA GLN A 28 12.87 0.80 2.13
C GLN A 28 12.15 0.89 3.49
N PHE A 29 11.39 -0.15 3.86
CA PHE A 29 10.78 -0.24 5.18
C PHE A 29 11.86 -0.18 6.29
N ALA A 30 12.92 -0.97 6.15
CA ALA A 30 14.04 -0.96 7.10
C ALA A 30 14.73 0.42 7.17
N THR A 31 14.85 1.10 6.05
CA THR A 31 15.40 2.46 5.98
C THR A 31 14.53 3.46 6.73
N TRP A 32 13.21 3.42 6.56
CA TRP A 32 12.29 4.30 7.27
C TRP A 32 12.29 4.07 8.79
N LEU A 33 12.39 2.81 9.23
CA LEU A 33 12.54 2.48 10.65
C LEU A 33 13.86 3.00 11.21
N ALA A 34 14.98 2.70 10.55
CA ALA A 34 16.32 3.07 11.02
C ALA A 34 16.51 4.58 11.12
N SER A 35 15.89 5.35 10.22
CA SER A 35 15.93 6.81 10.24
C SER A 35 14.95 7.45 11.23
N GLY A 36 14.05 6.67 11.85
CA GLY A 36 12.96 7.19 12.69
C GLY A 36 11.85 7.89 11.89
N ALA A 37 11.90 7.86 10.55
CA ALA A 37 10.83 8.42 9.72
C ALA A 37 9.50 7.66 9.91
N LEU A 38 9.58 6.35 10.19
CA LEU A 38 8.47 5.50 10.56
C LEU A 38 8.72 4.96 11.99
N ALA A 39 7.85 5.31 12.94
CA ALA A 39 7.94 4.91 14.34
C ALA A 39 6.66 4.15 14.76
N PRO A 40 6.72 3.29 15.80
CA PRO A 40 5.59 2.52 16.27
C PRO A 40 4.34 3.37 16.52
N CYS A 41 3.23 2.99 15.88
CA CYS A 41 1.94 3.66 15.93
C CYS A 41 0.82 2.69 15.50
N ARG A 42 -0.41 3.15 15.39
CA ARG A 42 -1.49 2.41 14.74
C ARG A 42 -1.32 2.52 13.23
N ILE A 43 -1.06 1.40 12.56
CA ILE A 43 -0.77 1.38 11.13
C ILE A 43 -1.68 0.41 10.37
N LEU A 44 -2.13 0.83 9.19
CA LEU A 44 -2.87 -0.01 8.24
C LEU A 44 -1.95 -0.46 7.11
N VAL A 45 -2.08 -1.72 6.70
CA VAL A 45 -1.44 -2.29 5.52
C VAL A 45 -2.54 -2.80 4.59
N PRO A 46 -3.02 -1.99 3.63
CA PRO A 46 -4.02 -2.42 2.65
C PRO A 46 -3.37 -3.28 1.57
N GLY A 47 -4.10 -4.30 1.09
CA GLY A 47 -3.58 -5.28 0.14
C GLY A 47 -2.36 -6.02 0.72
N CYS A 48 -2.46 -6.49 1.97
CA CYS A 48 -1.32 -7.00 2.73
C CYS A 48 -0.67 -8.26 2.11
N GLY A 49 -1.35 -8.95 1.18
CA GLY A 49 -0.83 -10.09 0.46
C GLY A 49 -0.28 -11.18 1.39
N GLY A 50 0.97 -11.57 1.17
CA GLY A 50 1.66 -12.58 1.98
C GLY A 50 2.09 -12.10 3.37
N GLY A 51 1.98 -10.81 3.72
CA GLY A 51 2.15 -10.29 5.07
C GLY A 51 3.59 -10.11 5.55
N HIS A 52 4.58 -10.02 4.67
CA HIS A 52 5.98 -9.77 5.09
C HIS A 52 6.12 -8.47 5.87
N GLU A 53 5.55 -7.38 5.36
CA GLU A 53 5.54 -6.06 6.02
C GLU A 53 4.71 -6.09 7.30
N VAL A 54 3.59 -6.83 7.32
CA VAL A 54 2.74 -7.00 8.51
C VAL A 54 3.54 -7.60 9.66
N VAL A 55 4.29 -8.69 9.39
CA VAL A 55 5.16 -9.33 10.38
C VAL A 55 6.29 -8.39 10.83
N ALA A 56 6.94 -7.71 9.88
CA ALA A 56 8.03 -6.79 10.18
C ALA A 56 7.59 -5.61 11.03
N LEU A 57 6.44 -4.99 10.71
CA LEU A 57 5.81 -3.93 11.50
C LEU A 57 5.43 -4.41 12.90
N ALA A 58 4.79 -5.57 13.01
CA ALA A 58 4.38 -6.12 14.30
C ALA A 58 5.59 -6.42 15.21
N ARG A 59 6.69 -6.97 14.65
CA ARG A 59 7.95 -7.16 15.37
C ARG A 59 8.60 -5.85 15.82
N ALA A 60 8.41 -4.78 15.04
CA ALA A 60 8.89 -3.45 15.37
C ALA A 60 7.99 -2.70 16.37
N GLY A 61 6.92 -3.34 16.90
CA GLY A 61 6.08 -2.78 17.96
C GLY A 61 4.89 -1.94 17.48
N PHE A 62 4.52 -2.00 16.21
CA PHE A 62 3.34 -1.31 15.68
C PHE A 62 2.05 -2.03 16.06
N ALA A 63 0.96 -1.27 16.24
CA ALA A 63 -0.40 -1.80 16.30
C ALA A 63 -0.94 -1.97 14.87
N VAL A 64 -0.65 -3.13 14.25
CA VAL A 64 -0.90 -3.38 12.83
C VAL A 64 -2.32 -3.87 12.58
N THR A 65 -2.99 -3.27 11.59
CA THR A 65 -4.17 -3.82 10.92
C THR A 65 -3.78 -4.15 9.48
N ALA A 66 -3.95 -5.40 9.08
CA ALA A 66 -3.70 -5.89 7.74
C ALA A 66 -5.03 -6.17 7.03
N LEU A 67 -5.21 -5.57 5.86
CA LEU A 67 -6.44 -5.65 5.07
C LEU A 67 -6.14 -6.33 3.73
N ASP A 68 -6.88 -7.36 3.40
CA ASP A 68 -6.89 -7.96 2.06
C ASP A 68 -8.25 -8.62 1.80
N TYR A 69 -8.72 -8.63 0.55
CA TYR A 69 -9.98 -9.29 0.22
C TYR A 69 -9.81 -10.76 -0.20
N VAL A 70 -8.54 -11.20 -0.39
CA VAL A 70 -8.19 -12.55 -0.82
C VAL A 70 -8.04 -13.48 0.39
N PRO A 71 -8.90 -14.51 0.55
CA PRO A 71 -8.81 -15.45 1.68
C PRO A 71 -7.45 -16.12 1.83
N ALA A 72 -6.83 -16.54 0.71
CA ALA A 72 -5.51 -17.19 0.75
C ALA A 72 -4.39 -16.24 1.21
N ALA A 73 -4.44 -14.95 0.86
CA ALA A 73 -3.50 -13.94 1.36
C ALA A 73 -3.62 -13.76 2.88
N ILE A 74 -4.85 -13.65 3.40
CA ILE A 74 -5.12 -13.54 4.84
C ILE A 74 -4.67 -14.82 5.59
N ALA A 75 -4.89 -16.01 5.01
CA ALA A 75 -4.42 -17.27 5.60
C ALA A 75 -2.89 -17.31 5.70
N LEU A 76 -2.19 -16.96 4.61
CA LEU A 76 -0.72 -16.91 4.56
C LEU A 76 -0.15 -15.88 5.55
N THR A 77 -0.76 -14.69 5.62
CA THR A 77 -0.36 -13.65 6.59
C THR A 77 -0.54 -14.16 8.03
N ARG A 78 -1.62 -14.87 8.32
CA ARG A 78 -1.87 -15.48 9.66
C ARG A 78 -0.81 -16.52 10.01
N GLU A 79 -0.48 -17.42 9.09
CA GLU A 79 0.57 -18.43 9.27
C GLU A 79 1.92 -17.78 9.59
N ARG A 80 2.34 -16.78 8.82
CA ARG A 80 3.57 -16.04 9.05
C ARG A 80 3.61 -15.30 10.40
N LEU A 81 2.48 -14.75 10.85
CA LEU A 81 2.37 -14.12 12.16
C LEU A 81 2.57 -15.15 13.29
N ILE A 82 1.98 -16.35 13.15
CA ILE A 82 2.14 -17.45 14.11
C ILE A 82 3.60 -17.90 14.17
N GLU A 83 4.22 -18.19 13.02
CA GLU A 83 5.63 -18.59 12.90
C GLU A 83 6.58 -17.52 13.49
N ALA A 84 6.24 -16.25 13.31
CA ALA A 84 7.00 -15.13 13.84
C ALA A 84 6.76 -14.84 15.33
N ASN A 85 5.85 -15.57 15.98
CA ASN A 85 5.38 -15.34 17.35
C ASN A 85 4.97 -13.86 17.60
N THR A 86 4.20 -13.31 16.65
CA THR A 86 3.73 -11.92 16.72
C THR A 86 2.25 -11.82 16.35
N ARG A 87 1.67 -10.62 16.43
CA ARG A 87 0.22 -10.42 16.26
C ARG A 87 -0.08 -9.19 15.43
N ALA A 88 -1.15 -9.28 14.64
CA ALA A 88 -1.78 -8.16 13.95
C ALA A 88 -3.29 -8.40 13.88
N THR A 89 -4.08 -7.36 13.69
CA THR A 89 -5.49 -7.48 13.34
C THR A 89 -5.60 -7.81 11.85
N LEU A 90 -6.24 -8.93 11.51
CA LEU A 90 -6.47 -9.34 10.13
C LEU A 90 -7.91 -9.05 9.74
N VAL A 91 -8.09 -8.31 8.66
CA VAL A 91 -9.39 -7.94 8.09
C VAL A 91 -9.50 -8.49 6.67
N GLN A 92 -10.45 -9.37 6.45
CA GLN A 92 -10.77 -9.86 5.11
C GLN A 92 -11.91 -9.04 4.52
N ALA A 93 -11.59 -8.01 3.75
CA ALA A 93 -12.58 -7.12 3.12
C ALA A 93 -12.00 -6.44 1.88
N ASP A 94 -12.88 -5.94 1.00
CA ASP A 94 -12.50 -5.11 -0.13
C ASP A 94 -12.05 -3.72 0.34
N ALA A 95 -10.85 -3.30 -0.08
CA ALA A 95 -10.29 -1.99 0.25
C ALA A 95 -11.14 -0.82 -0.28
N LEU A 96 -11.92 -1.04 -1.33
CA LEU A 96 -12.82 -0.02 -1.89
C LEU A 96 -14.10 0.17 -1.06
N GLU A 97 -14.49 -0.83 -0.27
CA GLU A 97 -15.75 -0.84 0.49
C GLU A 97 -15.53 -0.73 2.00
N TRP A 98 -14.41 -1.26 2.51
CA TRP A 98 -14.16 -1.34 3.95
C TRP A 98 -14.05 0.03 4.61
N GLN A 99 -14.61 0.14 5.81
CA GLN A 99 -14.55 1.33 6.66
C GLN A 99 -13.86 0.99 7.97
N ALA A 100 -12.86 1.78 8.32
CA ALA A 100 -12.18 1.66 9.60
C ALA A 100 -13.07 2.20 10.73
N ALA A 101 -13.11 1.50 11.86
CA ALA A 101 -13.84 1.96 13.05
C ALA A 101 -13.20 3.21 13.69
N ALA A 102 -11.91 3.44 13.46
CA ALA A 102 -11.18 4.62 13.91
C ALA A 102 -9.98 4.88 12.98
N PRO A 103 -9.53 6.13 12.82
CA PRO A 103 -8.44 6.47 11.91
C PRO A 103 -7.10 5.90 12.38
N PHE A 104 -6.16 5.75 11.43
CA PHE A 104 -4.79 5.28 11.65
C PHE A 104 -3.82 6.47 11.65
N ASP A 105 -2.72 6.32 12.40
CA ASP A 105 -1.62 7.30 12.42
C ASP A 105 -0.77 7.18 11.15
N ALA A 106 -0.71 5.97 10.57
CA ALA A 106 0.03 5.68 9.36
C ALA A 106 -0.68 4.64 8.48
N ILE A 107 -0.40 4.71 7.17
CA ILE A 107 -0.70 3.66 6.21
C ILE A 107 0.61 3.28 5.51
N TYR A 108 0.88 1.96 5.42
CA TYR A 108 1.95 1.43 4.58
C TYR A 108 1.32 0.88 3.30
N GLU A 109 1.53 1.56 2.19
CA GLU A 109 0.98 1.24 0.88
C GLU A 109 2.08 0.73 -0.04
N GLN A 110 2.05 -0.54 -0.34
CA GLN A 110 2.92 -1.17 -1.31
C GLN A 110 2.13 -2.17 -2.14
N THR A 111 2.15 -2.01 -3.46
CA THR A 111 1.53 -2.89 -4.45
C THR A 111 0.00 -2.96 -4.45
N CYS A 112 -0.72 -2.36 -3.52
CA CYS A 112 -2.19 -2.36 -3.55
C CYS A 112 -2.73 -1.43 -4.64
N LEU A 113 -2.29 -0.17 -4.71
CA LEU A 113 -2.73 0.78 -5.74
C LEU A 113 -2.44 0.25 -7.15
N CYS A 114 -1.21 -0.23 -7.40
CA CYS A 114 -0.83 -0.73 -8.70
C CYS A 114 -1.45 -2.10 -9.07
N ALA A 115 -2.08 -2.78 -8.11
CA ALA A 115 -2.85 -3.99 -8.35
C ALA A 115 -4.29 -3.69 -8.79
N LEU A 116 -4.82 -2.53 -8.42
CA LEU A 116 -6.15 -2.05 -8.82
C LEU A 116 -6.10 -1.41 -10.21
N HIS A 117 -7.14 -1.67 -11.03
CA HIS A 117 -7.30 -0.95 -12.29
C HIS A 117 -7.38 0.57 -12.05
N PRO A 118 -6.78 1.42 -12.91
CA PRO A 118 -6.79 2.87 -12.73
C PRO A 118 -8.17 3.52 -12.53
N ASP A 119 -9.24 2.93 -13.07
CA ASP A 119 -10.62 3.38 -12.84
C ASP A 119 -11.02 3.37 -11.35
N HIS A 120 -10.34 2.56 -10.53
CA HIS A 120 -10.60 2.45 -9.09
C HIS A 120 -9.68 3.34 -8.24
N TRP A 121 -8.63 3.94 -8.81
CA TRP A 121 -7.63 4.68 -8.05
C TRP A 121 -8.20 5.86 -7.27
N ARG A 122 -9.13 6.61 -7.87
CA ARG A 122 -9.79 7.72 -7.16
C ARG A 122 -10.54 7.22 -5.93
N ALA A 123 -11.35 6.19 -6.08
CA ALA A 123 -12.09 5.61 -4.97
C ALA A 123 -11.16 5.07 -3.88
N TYR A 124 -10.05 4.41 -4.28
CA TYR A 124 -9.07 3.92 -3.33
C TYR A 124 -8.34 5.05 -2.58
N VAL A 125 -7.93 6.12 -3.26
CA VAL A 125 -7.30 7.28 -2.62
C VAL A 125 -8.26 7.97 -1.65
N ASP A 126 -9.56 8.05 -1.97
CA ASP A 126 -10.57 8.58 -1.05
C ASP A 126 -10.71 7.67 0.21
N ARG A 127 -10.45 6.36 0.10
CA ARG A 127 -10.35 5.47 1.28
C ARG A 127 -9.09 5.74 2.10
N LEU A 128 -7.93 5.88 1.45
CA LEU A 128 -6.68 6.23 2.14
C LEU A 128 -6.82 7.53 2.94
N ASP A 129 -7.46 8.54 2.35
CA ASP A 129 -7.78 9.82 2.98
C ASP A 129 -8.68 9.64 4.22
N ALA A 130 -9.75 8.85 4.08
CA ALA A 130 -10.71 8.59 5.16
C ALA A 130 -10.14 7.71 6.29
N TRP A 131 -9.15 6.87 6.02
CA TRP A 131 -8.52 6.00 7.01
C TRP A 131 -7.43 6.68 7.83
N LEU A 132 -6.84 7.78 7.34
CA LEU A 132 -5.79 8.50 8.05
C LEU A 132 -6.35 9.53 9.02
N ALA A 133 -5.74 9.60 10.19
CA ALA A 133 -5.94 10.71 11.11
C ALA A 133 -5.37 12.02 10.50
N PRO A 134 -5.89 13.18 10.92
CA PRO A 134 -5.24 14.45 10.64
C PRO A 134 -3.78 14.45 11.10
N GLY A 135 -2.84 14.79 10.23
CA GLY A 135 -1.41 14.71 10.48
C GLY A 135 -0.79 13.31 10.32
N GLY A 136 -1.61 12.28 10.04
CA GLY A 136 -1.15 10.94 9.73
C GLY A 136 -0.31 10.88 8.45
N ARG A 137 0.39 9.78 8.24
CA ARG A 137 1.33 9.64 7.11
C ARG A 137 1.04 8.42 6.26
N LEU A 138 1.12 8.61 4.93
CA LEU A 138 1.10 7.54 3.94
C LEU A 138 2.54 7.24 3.50
N TYR A 139 3.02 6.04 3.80
CA TYR A 139 4.30 5.50 3.34
C TYR A 139 4.03 4.67 2.09
N ALA A 140 4.27 5.25 0.93
CA ALA A 140 3.94 4.64 -0.34
C ALA A 140 5.18 4.18 -1.12
N LEU A 141 5.06 3.01 -1.74
CA LEU A 141 6.00 2.46 -2.71
C LEU A 141 5.27 2.29 -4.05
N TRP A 142 5.38 3.29 -4.90
CA TRP A 142 4.63 3.33 -6.16
C TRP A 142 5.37 2.67 -7.31
N MET A 143 4.75 1.67 -7.88
CA MET A 143 5.30 0.86 -8.97
C MET A 143 5.61 1.67 -10.22
N GLN A 144 6.85 1.56 -10.69
CA GLN A 144 7.34 2.15 -11.92
C GLN A 144 7.56 1.04 -12.95
N VAL A 145 6.54 0.77 -13.76
CA VAL A 145 6.57 -0.25 -14.80
C VAL A 145 5.98 0.33 -16.09
N ILE A 146 6.85 0.67 -17.03
CA ILE A 146 6.42 1.13 -18.35
C ILE A 146 6.33 -0.09 -19.26
N ARG A 147 5.17 -0.32 -19.84
CA ARG A 147 4.92 -1.41 -20.78
C ARG A 147 4.94 -0.90 -22.22
N ALA A 148 5.17 -1.81 -23.18
CA ALA A 148 5.29 -1.44 -24.59
C ALA A 148 4.03 -0.73 -25.12
N GLY A 149 2.84 -1.18 -24.74
CA GLY A 149 1.58 -0.59 -25.17
C GLY A 149 1.27 0.79 -24.58
N ALA A 150 2.04 1.26 -23.59
CA ALA A 150 1.82 2.57 -22.98
C ALA A 150 1.97 3.72 -24.00
N ALA A 151 2.87 3.57 -25.00
CA ALA A 151 3.04 4.56 -26.08
C ALA A 151 1.81 4.64 -27.01
N GLU A 152 1.00 3.59 -27.03
CA GLU A 152 -0.25 3.48 -27.81
C GLU A 152 -1.48 3.87 -26.97
N GLY A 153 -1.27 4.31 -25.71
CA GLY A 153 -2.34 4.67 -24.79
C GLY A 153 -3.04 3.47 -24.15
N LEU A 154 -2.47 2.26 -24.23
CA LEU A 154 -3.05 1.08 -23.62
C LEU A 154 -2.81 1.05 -22.10
N VAL A 155 -3.84 0.70 -21.34
CA VAL A 155 -3.76 0.48 -19.89
C VAL A 155 -3.45 -0.98 -19.63
N GLU A 156 -2.18 -1.29 -19.32
CA GLU A 156 -1.68 -2.64 -19.12
C GLU A 156 -1.28 -2.87 -17.66
N GLY A 157 -1.77 -3.96 -17.07
CA GLY A 157 -1.48 -4.37 -15.68
C GLY A 157 -2.21 -5.66 -15.30
N PRO A 158 -2.13 -6.13 -14.07
CA PRO A 158 -1.27 -5.63 -12.99
C PRO A 158 0.21 -6.05 -13.15
N PRO A 159 1.15 -5.36 -12.52
CA PRO A 159 0.99 -4.07 -11.88
C PRO A 159 0.78 -2.96 -12.91
N TYR A 160 -0.06 -1.97 -12.57
CA TYR A 160 -0.24 -0.76 -13.35
C TYR A 160 0.83 0.27 -13.00
N HIS A 161 1.29 1.03 -13.99
CA HIS A 161 2.30 2.07 -13.81
C HIS A 161 1.73 3.25 -13.02
N CYS A 162 2.33 3.57 -11.88
CA CYS A 162 1.95 4.73 -11.06
C CYS A 162 2.69 5.98 -11.54
N ASP A 163 2.22 6.57 -12.65
CA ASP A 163 2.80 7.82 -13.18
C ASP A 163 2.74 8.94 -12.15
N MET A 164 3.86 9.69 -11.99
CA MET A 164 3.96 10.69 -10.95
C MET A 164 3.03 11.90 -11.14
N ASN A 165 2.66 12.25 -12.36
CA ASN A 165 1.68 13.31 -12.59
C ASN A 165 0.28 12.82 -12.23
N ALA A 166 -0.04 11.56 -12.55
CA ALA A 166 -1.28 10.93 -12.11
C ALA A 166 -1.35 10.85 -10.57
N MET A 167 -0.25 10.44 -9.91
CA MET A 167 -0.20 10.42 -8.44
C MET A 167 -0.40 11.83 -7.85
N ARG A 168 0.24 12.86 -8.38
CA ARG A 168 0.02 14.23 -7.92
C ARG A 168 -1.41 14.72 -8.12
N ALA A 169 -2.09 14.31 -9.19
CA ALA A 169 -3.49 14.62 -9.42
C ALA A 169 -4.43 13.87 -8.45
N LEU A 170 -4.09 12.63 -8.10
CA LEU A 170 -4.85 11.80 -7.16
C LEU A 170 -4.66 12.24 -5.70
N PHE A 171 -3.45 12.67 -5.34
CA PHE A 171 -3.08 13.14 -4.00
C PHE A 171 -2.83 14.67 -4.02
N PRO A 172 -3.88 15.49 -4.17
CA PRO A 172 -3.73 16.94 -4.35
C PRO A 172 -3.14 17.62 -3.11
N SER A 173 -2.37 18.67 -3.32
CA SER A 173 -1.70 19.44 -2.25
C SER A 173 -2.65 20.12 -1.26
N SER A 174 -3.93 20.22 -1.58
CA SER A 174 -4.96 20.68 -0.64
C SER A 174 -5.21 19.70 0.51
N ARG A 175 -4.97 18.41 0.30
CA ARG A 175 -5.15 17.34 1.32
C ARG A 175 -3.84 16.65 1.71
N TRP A 176 -2.81 16.72 0.86
CA TRP A 176 -1.56 15.99 1.05
C TRP A 176 -0.35 16.89 0.95
N GLU A 177 0.56 16.75 1.88
CA GLU A 177 1.87 17.40 1.80
C GLU A 177 2.88 16.42 1.20
N TRP A 178 3.51 16.85 0.11
CA TRP A 178 4.49 16.09 -0.62
C TRP A 178 5.90 16.43 -0.18
N PRO A 179 6.80 15.44 -0.04
CA PRO A 179 8.22 15.74 0.13
C PRO A 179 8.78 16.35 -1.17
N PRO A 180 9.86 17.13 -1.08
CA PRO A 180 10.56 17.60 -2.27
C PRO A 180 11.21 16.42 -3.03
N PRO A 181 11.30 16.48 -4.38
CA PRO A 181 12.10 15.53 -5.14
C PRO A 181 13.62 15.77 -4.90
N PRO A 182 14.49 14.79 -5.24
CA PRO A 182 14.18 13.52 -5.90
C PRO A 182 13.63 12.47 -4.92
N TYR A 183 12.79 11.55 -5.44
CA TYR A 183 12.26 10.41 -4.67
C TYR A 183 13.22 9.23 -4.74
N THR A 184 13.28 8.44 -3.65
CA THR A 184 14.13 7.25 -3.60
C THR A 184 13.58 6.16 -4.52
N ARG A 185 14.45 5.64 -5.39
CA ARG A 185 14.15 4.48 -6.23
C ARG A 185 14.52 3.20 -5.49
N VAL A 186 13.58 2.28 -5.41
CA VAL A 186 13.73 1.00 -4.74
C VAL A 186 13.65 -0.11 -5.80
N PRO A 187 14.72 -0.88 -6.02
CA PRO A 187 14.71 -1.97 -6.99
C PRO A 187 13.65 -3.01 -6.65
N HIS A 188 12.92 -3.49 -7.66
CA HIS A 188 11.94 -4.56 -7.53
C HIS A 188 12.51 -5.88 -8.10
N PRO A 189 12.22 -7.07 -7.50
CA PRO A 189 12.79 -8.36 -7.94
C PRO A 189 12.56 -8.70 -9.41
N ARG A 190 11.51 -8.13 -10.02
CA ARG A 190 11.16 -8.32 -11.44
C ARG A 190 11.94 -7.38 -12.40
N GLY A 191 12.97 -6.71 -11.94
CA GLY A 191 13.71 -5.72 -12.74
C GLY A 191 12.96 -4.39 -12.92
N TRP A 192 11.88 -4.17 -12.19
CA TRP A 192 11.17 -2.89 -12.11
C TRP A 192 11.72 -2.03 -10.96
N GLU A 193 11.12 -0.89 -10.74
CA GLU A 193 11.42 -0.02 -9.62
C GLU A 193 10.14 0.41 -8.91
N GLU A 194 10.26 0.80 -7.66
CA GLU A 194 9.24 1.51 -6.91
C GLU A 194 9.77 2.89 -6.52
N LEU A 195 8.93 3.90 -6.48
CA LEU A 195 9.26 5.20 -5.91
C LEU A 195 8.76 5.27 -4.48
N ALA A 196 9.68 5.44 -3.55
CA ALA A 196 9.36 5.61 -2.14
C ALA A 196 9.00 7.08 -1.87
N VAL A 197 7.78 7.30 -1.40
CA VAL A 197 7.25 8.63 -1.09
C VAL A 197 6.53 8.58 0.26
N VAL A 198 6.74 9.59 1.10
CA VAL A 198 5.99 9.74 2.35
C VAL A 198 5.15 11.01 2.24
N LEU A 199 3.83 10.85 2.20
CA LEU A 199 2.89 11.96 2.19
C LEU A 199 2.36 12.20 3.61
N ALA A 200 2.30 13.47 4.04
CA ALA A 200 1.58 13.83 5.26
C ALA A 200 0.14 14.24 4.92
N HIS A 201 -0.83 13.67 5.67
CA HIS A 201 -2.23 14.02 5.54
C HIS A 201 -2.50 15.35 6.23
N ARG A 202 -3.01 16.33 5.49
CA ARG A 202 -3.30 17.67 6.03
C ARG A 202 -4.54 17.60 6.92
N SER A 203 -4.46 18.24 8.07
CA SER A 203 -5.67 18.53 8.85
C SER A 203 -6.61 19.41 8.02
N PRO A 204 -7.95 19.21 8.09
CA PRO A 204 -8.89 20.16 7.54
C PRO A 204 -8.55 21.55 8.07
N ALA A 205 -8.49 22.54 7.18
CA ALA A 205 -8.33 23.92 7.62
C ALA A 205 -9.47 24.24 8.60
N VAL A 206 -9.14 24.64 9.83
CA VAL A 206 -10.14 25.15 10.78
C VAL A 206 -10.71 26.40 10.11
N ALA A 207 -11.96 26.33 9.69
CA ALA A 207 -12.65 27.52 9.21
C ALA A 207 -12.64 28.55 10.36
N SER A 208 -11.87 29.62 10.17
CA SER A 208 -11.88 30.74 11.11
C SER A 208 -13.29 31.34 11.02
N THR A 209 -14.09 31.12 12.07
CA THR A 209 -15.38 31.76 12.28
C THR A 209 -15.20 33.21 12.68
#